data_fdf7516710c5a58767873b39b5b08246
#
_entry.id   fdf7516710c5a58767873b39b5b08246
#
_cell.length_a   1.000
_cell.length_b   1.000
_cell.length_c   1.000
_cell.angle_alpha   90.00
_cell.angle_beta   90.00
_cell.angle_gamma   90.00
#
_symmetry.space_group_name_H-M   'P 1'
#
loop_
_entity.id
_entity.type
_entity.pdbx_description
1 polymer ?
#
loop_
_entity_poly.entity_id
_entity_poly.type
_entity_poly.pdbx_seq_one_letter_code
_entity_poly.pdbx_strand_id
1 'polypeptide(L)'
;FTPLHKVQVPSHDNESSRVLKLLTANILQTNESKYEFVSQMRELDPDFILMLEVDDKWAEAMLDLEPKYPYTVGQSLDNLYGILLLSKYPLHNSKIRHIVKEDIPSIDCEIEIEGKVLRFFGVHPEPPSPTEQPTSEDRDAELLRLASEIKNIKQTTIVAGDLNDVVWSKTSEVFVKESGLFDPRVGRGLFAKFNPKLPNIFR
;
A
#
# COMPACT_ATOMS: atom_id res chain seq x y z
N PHE A 1 -27.94 9.75 9.60
CA PHE A 1 -26.94 10.76 9.19
C PHE A 1 -25.91 10.87 10.30
N THR A 2 -24.78 10.22 10.14
CA THR A 2 -23.61 10.42 11.03
C THR A 2 -22.97 11.73 10.60
N PRO A 3 -22.74 12.69 11.51
CA PRO A 3 -22.10 13.93 11.14
C PRO A 3 -20.68 13.64 10.65
N LEU A 4 -20.34 14.15 9.46
CA LEU A 4 -18.98 14.13 8.93
C LEU A 4 -18.08 14.91 9.90
N HIS A 5 -17.32 14.21 10.71
CA HIS A 5 -16.26 14.85 11.47
C HIS A 5 -15.22 15.37 10.49
N LYS A 6 -15.09 16.70 10.42
CA LYS A 6 -13.96 17.33 9.73
C LYS A 6 -12.69 16.95 10.47
N VAL A 7 -11.96 15.98 9.95
CA VAL A 7 -10.59 15.76 10.39
C VAL A 7 -9.77 16.93 9.85
N GLN A 8 -9.32 17.79 10.75
CA GLN A 8 -8.32 18.80 10.40
C GLN A 8 -7.02 18.05 10.16
N VAL A 9 -6.66 17.88 8.89
CA VAL A 9 -5.28 17.53 8.53
C VAL A 9 -4.44 18.75 8.90
N PRO A 10 -3.43 18.62 9.74
CA PRO A 10 -2.53 19.74 10.05
C PRO A 10 -1.97 20.29 8.74
N SER A 11 -2.37 21.50 8.34
CA SER A 11 -1.71 22.23 7.28
C SER A 11 -0.37 22.71 7.82
N HIS A 12 0.69 22.03 7.49
CA HIS A 12 2.03 22.58 7.68
C HIS A 12 2.27 23.59 6.54
N ASP A 13 1.85 24.82 6.74
CA ASP A 13 2.24 25.98 5.95
C ASP A 13 3.70 26.38 6.30
N ASN A 14 4.62 25.45 6.14
CA ASN A 14 6.04 25.76 6.14
C ASN A 14 6.52 25.68 4.69
N GLU A 15 7.07 26.76 4.18
CA GLU A 15 7.65 26.92 2.83
C GLU A 15 8.73 25.86 2.49
N SER A 16 9.08 24.97 3.40
CA SER A 16 10.05 23.88 3.23
C SER A 16 9.42 22.48 3.24
N SER A 17 8.10 22.33 3.19
CA SER A 17 7.47 21.00 3.21
C SER A 17 7.58 20.35 1.83
N ARG A 18 8.35 19.26 1.74
CA ARG A 18 8.41 18.42 0.54
C ARG A 18 7.19 17.52 0.46
N VAL A 19 6.53 17.51 -0.68
CA VAL A 19 5.45 16.57 -0.99
C VAL A 19 6.05 15.30 -1.58
N LEU A 20 5.77 14.16 -0.97
CA LEU A 20 6.15 12.84 -1.47
C LEU A 20 4.98 12.21 -2.20
N LYS A 21 5.27 11.58 -3.34
CA LYS A 21 4.30 10.88 -4.16
C LYS A 21 4.46 9.38 -3.97
N LEU A 22 3.47 8.73 -3.37
CA LEU A 22 3.35 7.27 -3.34
C LEU A 22 2.28 6.83 -4.33
N LEU A 23 2.66 5.93 -5.24
CA LEU A 23 1.72 5.23 -6.10
C LEU A 23 1.54 3.81 -5.57
N THR A 24 0.30 3.39 -5.39
CA THR A 24 -0.05 1.99 -5.07
C THR A 24 -0.88 1.42 -6.21
N ALA A 25 -0.48 0.27 -6.75
CA ALA A 25 -1.17 -0.40 -7.84
C ALA A 25 -1.33 -1.89 -7.57
N ASN A 26 -2.56 -2.39 -7.57
CA ASN A 26 -2.84 -3.80 -7.82
C ASN A 26 -2.84 -3.96 -9.35
N ILE A 27 -1.82 -4.66 -9.87
CA ILE A 27 -1.55 -4.72 -11.30
C ILE A 27 -2.34 -5.81 -12.02
N LEU A 28 -2.97 -6.69 -11.29
CA LEU A 28 -3.56 -7.94 -11.78
C LEU A 28 -2.48 -8.81 -12.49
N GLN A 29 -1.98 -9.82 -11.82
CA GLN A 29 -0.85 -10.67 -12.25
C GLN A 29 -0.91 -11.10 -13.73
N THR A 30 -2.11 -11.41 -14.24
CA THR A 30 -2.35 -11.82 -15.62
C THR A 30 -2.38 -10.68 -16.63
N ASN A 31 -2.23 -9.43 -16.20
CA ASN A 31 -2.22 -8.28 -17.10
C ASN A 31 -0.90 -8.23 -17.88
N GLU A 32 -1.00 -8.10 -19.21
CA GLU A 32 0.14 -8.07 -20.10
C GLU A 32 0.66 -6.65 -20.42
N SER A 33 0.00 -5.60 -19.92
CA SER A 33 0.35 -4.18 -20.19
C SER A 33 1.56 -3.67 -19.38
N LYS A 34 2.63 -4.45 -19.32
CA LYS A 34 3.83 -4.14 -18.51
C LYS A 34 4.57 -2.92 -19.03
N TYR A 35 4.73 -2.81 -20.35
CA TYR A 35 5.43 -1.67 -20.97
C TYR A 35 4.67 -0.36 -20.81
N GLU A 36 3.35 -0.40 -20.94
CA GLU A 36 2.49 0.75 -20.72
C GLU A 36 2.59 1.22 -19.27
N PHE A 37 2.61 0.28 -18.31
CA PHE A 37 2.80 0.60 -16.90
C PHE A 37 4.15 1.27 -16.64
N VAL A 38 5.25 0.70 -17.16
CA VAL A 38 6.60 1.29 -17.06
C VAL A 38 6.62 2.71 -17.64
N SER A 39 6.00 2.91 -18.81
CA SER A 39 5.90 4.24 -19.44
C SER A 39 5.14 5.23 -18.56
N GLN A 40 4.01 4.83 -17.99
CA GLN A 40 3.22 5.64 -17.06
C GLN A 40 4.02 5.99 -15.79
N MET A 41 4.79 5.05 -15.24
CA MET A 41 5.62 5.32 -14.06
C MET A 41 6.72 6.34 -14.35
N ARG A 42 7.30 6.29 -15.55
CA ARG A 42 8.27 7.31 -15.99
C ARG A 42 7.67 8.70 -16.12
N GLU A 43 6.42 8.79 -16.58
CA GLU A 43 5.69 10.06 -16.75
C GLU A 43 5.20 10.63 -15.41
N LEU A 44 4.55 9.81 -14.58
CA LEU A 44 4.01 10.20 -13.28
C LEU A 44 5.10 10.55 -12.27
N ASP A 45 6.24 9.91 -12.42
CA ASP A 45 7.44 10.13 -11.60
C ASP A 45 7.18 10.13 -10.09
N PRO A 46 6.53 9.08 -9.54
CA PRO A 46 6.33 9.01 -8.10
C PRO A 46 7.66 8.81 -7.36
N ASP A 47 7.68 9.10 -6.07
CA ASP A 47 8.84 8.85 -5.21
C ASP A 47 8.94 7.37 -4.80
N PHE A 48 7.78 6.72 -4.68
CA PHE A 48 7.61 5.31 -4.34
C PHE A 48 6.56 4.66 -5.21
N ILE A 49 6.77 3.40 -5.57
CA ILE A 49 5.80 2.57 -6.29
C ILE A 49 5.63 1.27 -5.49
N LEU A 50 4.44 1.08 -4.92
CA LEU A 50 4.04 -0.18 -4.31
C LEU A 50 3.16 -0.95 -5.30
N MET A 51 3.61 -2.13 -5.68
CA MET A 51 2.90 -3.01 -6.61
C MET A 51 2.44 -4.27 -5.87
N LEU A 52 1.22 -4.70 -6.16
CA LEU A 52 0.58 -5.89 -5.61
C LEU A 52 0.22 -6.84 -6.76
N GLU A 53 0.18 -8.14 -6.46
CA GLU A 53 -0.02 -9.24 -7.42
C GLU A 53 1.15 -9.40 -8.41
N VAL A 54 2.38 -9.18 -7.94
CA VAL A 54 3.60 -9.22 -8.75
C VAL A 54 4.10 -10.65 -8.91
N ASP A 55 4.18 -11.13 -10.15
CA ASP A 55 4.90 -12.34 -10.53
C ASP A 55 6.34 -12.03 -11.01
N ASP A 56 7.10 -13.06 -11.36
CA ASP A 56 8.48 -12.88 -11.85
C ASP A 56 8.55 -12.06 -13.13
N LYS A 57 7.55 -12.18 -14.03
CA LYS A 57 7.52 -11.42 -15.29
C LYS A 57 7.28 -9.93 -15.04
N TRP A 58 6.44 -9.61 -14.06
CA TRP A 58 6.24 -8.22 -13.64
C TRP A 58 7.48 -7.67 -12.95
N ALA A 59 8.11 -8.44 -12.05
CA ALA A 59 9.35 -8.04 -11.39
C ALA A 59 10.47 -7.77 -12.42
N GLU A 60 10.64 -8.64 -13.42
CA GLU A 60 11.59 -8.46 -14.53
C GLU A 60 11.33 -7.19 -15.33
N ALA A 61 10.06 -6.91 -15.68
CA ALA A 61 9.71 -5.69 -16.40
C ALA A 61 10.02 -4.41 -15.61
N MET A 62 10.02 -4.46 -14.27
CA MET A 62 10.35 -3.31 -13.42
C MET A 62 11.85 -2.99 -13.38
N LEU A 63 12.74 -3.88 -13.84
CA LEU A 63 14.18 -3.58 -13.97
C LEU A 63 14.44 -2.37 -14.89
N ASP A 64 13.54 -2.11 -15.84
CA ASP A 64 13.59 -0.92 -16.69
C ASP A 64 13.46 0.41 -15.92
N LEU A 65 12.99 0.35 -14.69
CA LEU A 65 12.89 1.50 -13.78
C LEU A 65 14.06 1.62 -12.81
N GLU A 66 14.94 0.61 -12.72
CA GLU A 66 16.07 0.56 -11.77
C GLU A 66 16.96 1.81 -11.80
N PRO A 67 17.30 2.42 -12.93
CA PRO A 67 18.11 3.64 -12.94
C PRO A 67 17.48 4.80 -12.16
N LYS A 68 16.16 4.80 -12.02
CA LYS A 68 15.40 5.84 -11.33
C LYS A 68 14.96 5.42 -9.93
N TYR A 69 14.76 4.12 -9.72
CA TYR A 69 14.34 3.51 -8.46
C TYR A 69 15.37 2.46 -8.02
N PRO A 70 16.57 2.90 -7.57
CA PRO A 70 17.68 1.98 -7.29
C PRO A 70 17.48 1.13 -6.04
N TYR A 71 16.45 1.44 -5.23
CA TYR A 71 16.17 0.71 -4.00
C TYR A 71 14.86 -0.05 -4.14
N THR A 72 14.95 -1.38 -3.98
CA THR A 72 13.79 -2.25 -4.12
C THR A 72 13.73 -3.27 -2.98
N VAL A 73 12.51 -3.62 -2.59
CA VAL A 73 12.24 -4.74 -1.68
C VAL A 73 10.91 -5.37 -2.06
N GLY A 74 10.86 -6.69 -2.07
CA GLY A 74 9.64 -7.40 -2.42
C GLY A 74 9.86 -8.89 -2.57
N GLN A 75 8.79 -9.58 -2.92
CA GLN A 75 8.74 -10.99 -3.25
C GLN A 75 7.72 -11.20 -4.37
N SER A 76 8.19 -11.71 -5.51
CA SER A 76 7.31 -12.15 -6.59
C SER A 76 6.75 -13.54 -6.27
N LEU A 77 5.46 -13.76 -6.57
CA LEU A 77 4.76 -15.02 -6.34
C LEU A 77 3.72 -15.27 -7.42
N ASP A 78 3.46 -16.53 -7.75
CA ASP A 78 2.45 -16.93 -8.74
C ASP A 78 1.04 -17.15 -8.12
N ASN A 79 0.82 -16.67 -6.89
CA ASN A 79 -0.40 -16.91 -6.12
C ASN A 79 -1.27 -15.66 -5.93
N LEU A 80 -1.07 -14.58 -6.72
CA LEU A 80 -1.75 -13.27 -6.61
C LEU A 80 -1.37 -12.45 -5.37
N TYR A 81 -0.37 -12.88 -4.58
CA TYR A 81 0.05 -12.14 -3.37
C TYR A 81 1.47 -11.58 -3.47
N GLY A 82 2.15 -11.72 -4.61
CA GLY A 82 3.44 -11.07 -4.80
C GLY A 82 3.37 -9.56 -4.57
N ILE A 83 4.39 -9.00 -3.94
CA ILE A 83 4.46 -7.59 -3.55
C ILE A 83 5.84 -7.02 -3.85
N LEU A 84 5.89 -5.79 -4.36
CA LEU A 84 7.14 -5.12 -4.71
C LEU A 84 7.05 -3.62 -4.41
N LEU A 85 8.03 -3.10 -3.68
CA LEU A 85 8.24 -1.67 -3.47
C LEU A 85 9.48 -1.22 -4.22
N LEU A 86 9.33 -0.21 -5.08
CA LEU A 86 10.42 0.51 -5.70
C LEU A 86 10.51 1.91 -5.09
N SER A 87 11.73 2.36 -4.80
CA SER A 87 11.98 3.63 -4.12
C SER A 87 13.13 4.40 -4.78
N LYS A 88 12.99 5.72 -4.86
CA LYS A 88 14.09 6.64 -5.17
C LYS A 88 15.02 6.86 -3.99
N TYR A 89 14.59 6.52 -2.79
CA TYR A 89 15.30 6.75 -1.52
C TYR A 89 15.79 5.48 -0.90
N PRO A 90 16.89 5.53 -0.12
CA PRO A 90 17.43 4.38 0.57
C PRO A 90 16.39 3.65 1.43
N LEU A 91 16.39 2.32 1.31
CA LEU A 91 15.60 1.42 2.14
C LEU A 91 16.51 0.75 3.16
N HIS A 92 16.16 0.85 4.44
CA HIS A 92 16.90 0.25 5.54
C HIS A 92 16.03 -0.76 6.28
N ASN A 93 16.66 -1.72 6.93
CA ASN A 93 16.01 -2.73 7.76
C ASN A 93 14.86 -3.46 7.04
N SER A 94 14.98 -3.58 5.71
CA SER A 94 13.95 -4.17 4.85
C SER A 94 13.73 -5.65 5.16
N LYS A 95 12.47 -6.04 5.33
CA LYS A 95 12.05 -7.41 5.63
C LYS A 95 10.79 -7.74 4.84
N ILE A 96 10.74 -8.96 4.32
CA ILE A 96 9.49 -9.60 3.93
C ILE A 96 8.97 -10.33 5.15
N ARG A 97 7.73 -10.05 5.51
CA ARG A 97 7.04 -10.61 6.68
C ARG A 97 5.83 -11.40 6.24
N HIS A 98 5.51 -12.41 7.01
CA HIS A 98 4.30 -13.22 6.87
C HIS A 98 3.55 -13.11 8.20
N ILE A 99 2.61 -12.14 8.26
CA ILE A 99 2.00 -11.73 9.55
C ILE A 99 1.02 -12.78 10.07
N VAL A 100 0.21 -13.35 9.18
CA VAL A 100 -0.79 -14.38 9.51
C VAL A 100 -0.54 -15.64 8.70
N LYS A 101 -0.46 -15.54 7.38
CA LYS A 101 -0.26 -16.66 6.46
C LYS A 101 1.13 -16.68 5.87
N GLU A 102 1.71 -17.88 5.71
CA GLU A 102 3.08 -18.06 5.21
C GLU A 102 3.23 -17.72 3.71
N ASP A 103 2.14 -17.75 2.96
CA ASP A 103 2.07 -17.51 1.52
C ASP A 103 1.64 -16.07 1.16
N ILE A 104 1.38 -15.22 2.16
CA ILE A 104 0.99 -13.82 1.99
C ILE A 104 2.08 -12.90 2.55
N PRO A 105 2.95 -12.36 1.70
CA PRO A 105 4.03 -11.48 2.12
C PRO A 105 3.55 -10.05 2.37
N SER A 106 4.15 -9.42 3.36
CA SER A 106 4.05 -7.99 3.65
C SER A 106 5.44 -7.38 3.66
N ILE A 107 5.57 -6.14 3.23
CA ILE A 107 6.82 -5.37 3.29
C ILE A 107 6.87 -4.59 4.60
N ASP A 108 8.01 -4.64 5.26
CA ASP A 108 8.33 -3.84 6.44
C ASP A 108 9.73 -3.24 6.25
N CYS A 109 9.84 -1.93 6.09
CA CYS A 109 11.12 -1.26 5.90
C CYS A 109 11.12 0.17 6.48
N GLU A 110 12.31 0.73 6.59
CA GLU A 110 12.54 2.13 6.88
C GLU A 110 12.99 2.85 5.62
N ILE A 111 12.46 4.03 5.38
CA ILE A 111 12.82 4.86 4.23
C ILE A 111 13.51 6.12 4.74
N GLU A 112 14.72 6.38 4.26
CA GLU A 112 15.47 7.57 4.64
C GLU A 112 15.30 8.68 3.60
N ILE A 113 14.81 9.83 4.04
CA ILE A 113 14.58 11.02 3.21
C ILE A 113 15.19 12.23 3.89
N GLU A 114 16.26 12.78 3.31
CA GLU A 114 16.93 13.99 3.84
C GLU A 114 17.30 13.87 5.32
N GLY A 115 17.82 12.70 5.70
CA GLY A 115 18.23 12.41 7.10
C GLY A 115 17.06 12.13 8.06
N LYS A 116 15.82 12.09 7.56
CA LYS A 116 14.64 11.67 8.34
C LYS A 116 14.25 10.26 7.94
N VAL A 117 13.92 9.44 8.91
CA VAL A 117 13.50 8.06 8.70
C VAL A 117 12.01 7.93 8.96
N LEU A 118 11.30 7.38 8.01
CA LEU A 118 9.91 6.95 8.14
C LEU A 118 9.81 5.42 8.10
N ARG A 119 8.83 4.85 8.80
CA ARG A 119 8.50 3.43 8.73
C ARG A 119 7.47 3.20 7.65
N PHE A 120 7.67 2.18 6.82
CA PHE A 120 6.77 1.83 5.74
C PHE A 120 6.32 0.37 5.85
N PHE A 121 5.02 0.16 5.76
CA PHE A 121 4.42 -1.15 5.65
C PHE A 121 3.64 -1.26 4.34
N GLY A 122 4.02 -2.23 3.50
CA GLY A 122 3.26 -2.62 2.30
C GLY A 122 2.47 -3.88 2.61
N VAL A 123 1.15 -3.89 2.43
CA VAL A 123 0.29 -5.00 2.81
C VAL A 123 -0.74 -5.34 1.73
N HIS A 124 -1.03 -6.64 1.60
CA HIS A 124 -2.07 -7.16 0.72
C HIS A 124 -2.73 -8.38 1.38
N PRO A 125 -3.47 -8.18 2.49
CA PRO A 125 -4.13 -9.28 3.18
C PRO A 125 -5.18 -9.95 2.29
N GLU A 126 -5.48 -11.21 2.59
CA GLU A 126 -6.43 -12.02 1.82
C GLU A 126 -7.83 -11.41 1.81
N PRO A 127 -8.48 -11.30 0.63
CA PRO A 127 -9.88 -10.87 0.57
C PRO A 127 -10.80 -11.94 1.19
N PRO A 128 -11.90 -11.55 1.85
CA PRO A 128 -12.93 -12.51 2.22
C PRO A 128 -13.53 -13.13 0.95
N SER A 129 -13.39 -14.43 0.80
CA SER A 129 -13.93 -15.18 -0.34
C SER A 129 -15.08 -16.07 0.11
N PRO A 130 -16.27 -15.97 -0.49
CA PRO A 130 -17.40 -16.85 -0.13
C PRO A 130 -17.13 -18.33 -0.36
N THR A 131 -16.17 -18.67 -1.23
CA THR A 131 -15.86 -20.05 -1.64
C THR A 131 -14.63 -20.63 -0.94
N GLU A 132 -13.65 -19.79 -0.58
CA GLU A 132 -12.37 -20.24 -0.03
C GLU A 132 -12.25 -19.94 1.47
N GLN A 133 -12.71 -18.77 1.87
CA GLN A 133 -12.77 -18.34 3.28
C GLN A 133 -14.03 -17.50 3.51
N PRO A 134 -15.10 -18.08 4.06
CA PRO A 134 -16.35 -17.37 4.31
C PRO A 134 -16.24 -16.30 5.40
N THR A 135 -15.11 -16.23 6.13
CA THR A 135 -14.87 -15.26 7.21
C THR A 135 -13.73 -14.32 6.83
N SER A 136 -13.77 -13.09 7.35
CA SER A 136 -12.70 -12.11 7.23
C SER A 136 -11.62 -12.26 8.32
N GLU A 137 -11.59 -13.38 9.04
CA GLU A 137 -10.80 -13.53 10.26
C GLU A 137 -9.30 -13.36 10.04
N ASP A 138 -8.74 -13.96 9.00
CA ASP A 138 -7.29 -13.85 8.73
C ASP A 138 -6.88 -12.44 8.32
N ARG A 139 -7.67 -11.79 7.43
CA ARG A 139 -7.49 -10.39 7.07
C ARG A 139 -7.56 -9.49 8.29
N ASP A 140 -8.60 -9.66 9.09
CA ASP A 140 -8.84 -8.85 10.28
C ASP A 140 -7.73 -9.06 11.30
N ALA A 141 -7.28 -10.31 11.49
CA ALA A 141 -6.16 -10.64 12.36
C ALA A 141 -4.85 -9.98 11.89
N GLU A 142 -4.57 -9.97 10.59
CA GLU A 142 -3.39 -9.30 10.02
C GLU A 142 -3.42 -7.80 10.31
N LEU A 143 -4.52 -7.13 9.98
CA LEU A 143 -4.67 -5.71 10.20
C LEU A 143 -4.60 -5.33 11.69
N LEU A 144 -5.23 -6.10 12.57
CA LEU A 144 -5.21 -5.81 14.01
C LEU A 144 -3.83 -6.06 14.64
N ARG A 145 -3.10 -7.10 14.20
CA ARG A 145 -1.71 -7.32 14.63
C ARG A 145 -0.82 -6.16 14.20
N LEU A 146 -0.94 -5.74 12.95
CA LEU A 146 -0.18 -4.60 12.42
C LEU A 146 -0.52 -3.30 13.17
N ALA A 147 -1.80 -3.03 13.44
CA ALA A 147 -2.21 -1.84 14.20
C ALA A 147 -1.61 -1.81 15.61
N SER A 148 -1.64 -2.96 16.31
CA SER A 148 -1.06 -3.08 17.65
C SER A 148 0.46 -2.86 17.68
N GLU A 149 1.15 -3.26 16.61
CA GLU A 149 2.58 -3.05 16.45
C GLU A 149 2.89 -1.57 16.18
N ILE A 150 2.16 -0.95 15.25
CA ILE A 150 2.33 0.46 14.86
C ILE A 150 2.10 1.39 16.04
N LYS A 151 1.17 1.10 16.92
CA LYS A 151 0.87 1.86 18.13
C LYS A 151 2.13 2.17 18.97
N ASN A 152 3.12 1.29 18.94
CA ASN A 152 4.35 1.41 19.70
C ASN A 152 5.50 2.05 18.90
N ILE A 153 5.30 2.34 17.61
CA ILE A 153 6.30 2.95 16.75
C ILE A 153 6.26 4.48 16.92
N LYS A 154 7.40 5.07 17.21
CA LYS A 154 7.52 6.54 17.38
C LYS A 154 7.80 7.28 16.07
N GLN A 155 8.25 6.57 15.06
CA GLN A 155 8.57 7.13 13.74
C GLN A 155 7.27 7.45 12.99
N THR A 156 7.34 8.45 12.11
CA THR A 156 6.29 8.65 11.10
C THR A 156 6.09 7.36 10.32
N THR A 157 4.86 6.86 10.28
CA THR A 157 4.54 5.55 9.70
C THR A 157 3.56 5.71 8.55
N ILE A 158 3.83 5.00 7.45
CA ILE A 158 2.94 4.85 6.31
C ILE A 158 2.55 3.37 6.19
N VAL A 159 1.25 3.12 6.05
CA VAL A 159 0.71 1.82 5.64
C VAL A 159 0.05 2.00 4.28
N ALA A 160 0.44 1.20 3.32
CA ALA A 160 -0.09 1.25 1.97
C ALA A 160 -0.36 -0.16 1.43
N GLY A 161 -1.29 -0.28 0.47
CA GLY A 161 -1.65 -1.53 -0.15
C GLY A 161 -3.14 -1.65 -0.45
N ASP A 162 -3.59 -2.84 -0.85
CA ASP A 162 -5.00 -3.19 -0.91
C ASP A 162 -5.38 -3.95 0.37
N LEU A 163 -6.03 -3.26 1.29
CA LEU A 163 -6.43 -3.85 2.58
C LEU A 163 -7.58 -4.84 2.43
N ASN A 164 -8.13 -5.01 1.23
CA ASN A 164 -9.28 -5.88 0.95
C ASN A 164 -10.45 -5.67 1.91
N ASP A 165 -10.60 -4.41 2.36
CA ASP A 165 -11.63 -3.99 3.30
C ASP A 165 -12.36 -2.73 2.81
N VAL A 166 -13.56 -2.53 3.34
CA VAL A 166 -14.33 -1.31 3.06
C VAL A 166 -14.04 -0.25 4.10
N VAL A 167 -14.00 1.01 3.66
CA VAL A 167 -13.60 2.17 4.50
C VAL A 167 -14.39 2.29 5.80
N TRP A 168 -15.65 1.83 5.79
CA TRP A 168 -16.57 1.88 6.93
C TRP A 168 -16.73 0.56 7.66
N SER A 169 -15.82 -0.39 7.47
CA SER A 169 -15.83 -1.63 8.24
C SER A 169 -15.41 -1.37 9.69
N LYS A 170 -15.87 -2.24 10.58
CA LYS A 170 -15.46 -2.19 11.98
C LYS A 170 -13.95 -2.42 12.13
N THR A 171 -13.38 -3.27 11.29
CA THR A 171 -11.94 -3.56 11.30
C THR A 171 -11.12 -2.35 10.89
N SER A 172 -11.54 -1.63 9.81
CA SER A 172 -10.90 -0.38 9.41
C SER A 172 -10.98 0.69 10.51
N GLU A 173 -12.13 0.83 11.18
CA GLU A 173 -12.28 1.77 12.31
C GLU A 173 -11.34 1.41 13.47
N VAL A 174 -11.27 0.13 13.84
CA VAL A 174 -10.39 -0.33 14.91
C VAL A 174 -8.92 -0.17 14.52
N PHE A 175 -8.56 -0.49 13.27
CA PHE A 175 -7.21 -0.31 12.75
C PHE A 175 -6.73 1.14 12.90
N VAL A 176 -7.51 2.11 12.44
CA VAL A 176 -7.19 3.53 12.54
C VAL A 176 -7.09 3.97 14.01
N LYS A 177 -8.02 3.54 14.85
CA LYS A 177 -8.04 3.88 16.27
C LYS A 177 -6.84 3.32 17.04
N GLU A 178 -6.50 2.05 16.81
CA GLU A 178 -5.40 1.39 17.51
C GLU A 178 -4.04 1.83 17.01
N SER A 179 -3.86 1.98 15.69
CA SER A 179 -2.59 2.41 15.11
C SER A 179 -2.29 3.90 15.33
N GLY A 180 -3.33 4.72 15.54
CA GLY A 180 -3.21 6.18 15.58
C GLY A 180 -2.91 6.82 14.21
N LEU A 181 -3.01 6.06 13.13
CA LEU A 181 -2.80 6.56 11.78
C LEU A 181 -4.02 7.34 11.27
N PHE A 182 -3.78 8.21 10.30
CA PHE A 182 -4.84 8.92 9.59
C PHE A 182 -5.21 8.18 8.31
N ASP A 183 -6.51 8.01 8.07
CA ASP A 183 -7.01 7.58 6.77
C ASP A 183 -7.13 8.81 5.85
N PRO A 184 -6.30 8.92 4.79
CA PRO A 184 -6.32 10.08 3.89
C PRO A 184 -7.61 10.20 3.08
N ARG A 185 -8.45 9.16 3.05
CA ARG A 185 -9.72 9.15 2.32
C ARG A 185 -10.83 9.89 3.07
N VAL A 186 -10.70 10.02 4.38
CA VAL A 186 -11.71 10.69 5.21
C VAL A 186 -11.89 12.15 4.78
N GLY A 187 -13.12 12.52 4.42
CA GLY A 187 -13.46 13.88 4.00
C GLY A 187 -13.15 14.24 2.56
N ARG A 188 -12.62 13.32 1.74
CA ARG A 188 -12.25 13.58 0.34
C ARG A 188 -13.21 12.98 -0.70
N GLY A 189 -14.38 12.49 -0.29
CA GLY A 189 -15.41 11.93 -1.16
C GLY A 189 -15.40 10.40 -1.22
N LEU A 190 -16.16 9.85 -2.15
CA LEU A 190 -16.24 8.40 -2.36
C LEU A 190 -15.11 7.98 -3.29
N PHE A 191 -14.17 7.21 -2.76
CA PHE A 191 -13.16 6.52 -3.59
C PHE A 191 -13.75 5.19 -4.05
N ALA A 192 -14.24 5.15 -5.30
CA ALA A 192 -14.63 3.90 -5.91
C ALA A 192 -13.38 3.09 -6.28
N LYS A 193 -13.31 1.81 -5.90
CA LYS A 193 -12.33 0.90 -6.49
C LYS A 193 -12.63 0.80 -7.99
N PHE A 194 -11.59 0.97 -8.82
CA PHE A 194 -11.71 0.78 -10.25
C PHE A 194 -12.11 -0.67 -10.55
N ASN A 195 -13.27 -0.87 -11.14
CA ASN A 195 -13.65 -2.16 -11.68
C ASN A 195 -13.47 -2.12 -13.22
N PRO A 196 -12.48 -2.82 -13.78
CA PRO A 196 -12.19 -2.79 -15.21
C PRO A 196 -13.33 -3.33 -16.09
N LYS A 197 -14.32 -4.02 -15.49
CA LYS A 197 -15.50 -4.55 -16.18
C LYS A 197 -16.67 -3.57 -16.22
N LEU A 198 -16.61 -2.45 -15.51
CA LEU A 198 -17.62 -1.41 -15.57
C LEU A 198 -17.23 -0.37 -16.61
N PRO A 199 -18.16 0.07 -17.50
CA PRO A 199 -17.89 1.15 -18.43
C PRO A 199 -17.53 2.43 -17.68
N ASN A 200 -16.67 3.27 -18.28
CA ASN A 200 -16.05 4.50 -17.76
C ASN A 200 -17.05 5.56 -17.28
N ILE A 201 -17.92 5.26 -16.32
CA ILE A 201 -18.92 6.19 -15.77
C ILE A 201 -18.34 7.05 -14.62
N PHE A 202 -17.15 6.70 -14.13
CA PHE A 202 -16.45 7.41 -13.05
C PHE A 202 -14.96 7.63 -13.41
N ARG A 203 -14.73 8.52 -14.37
CA ARG A 203 -13.42 9.15 -14.59
C ARG A 203 -13.38 10.48 -13.88
#